data_1c5f7050012f410cae6cfd9da32572f6
#
_entry.id   1c5f7050012f410cae6cfd9da32572f6
#
_cell.length_a   1.000
_cell.length_b   1.000
_cell.length_c   1.000
_cell.angle_alpha   90.00
_cell.angle_beta   90.00
_cell.angle_gamma   90.00
#
_symmetry.space_group_name_H-M   'P 1'
#
loop_
_entity.id
_entity.type
_entity.pdbx_description
1 polymer ?
#
loop_
_entity_poly.entity_id
_entity_poly.type
_entity_poly.pdbx_seq_one_letter_code
_entity_poly.pdbx_strand_id
1 'polypeptide(L)'
;KIDNNKAKLSRNDAKFYVITVSPSSRELEKMGKTEKEQAEAMRKYVRDDVMQHYAEGFGKGLNKEDIEYYGKIHFERKGADRYDMHAHIIVSRKDRSNTRKLSPKTNHTGKKNCGNVKGGFDRTDFFRKCESSFDKRTGYDRAPEQTFDYLNTMKNGSPKEIFQKKEWAERVNHERLEKMK
;
A
#
# COMPACT_ATOMS: atom_id res chain seq x y z
N LYS A 1 -20.06 11.89 4.75
CA LYS A 1 -20.32 11.14 3.50
C LYS A 1 -20.21 9.64 3.71
N ILE A 2 -19.10 9.12 4.25
CA ILE A 2 -18.87 7.67 4.45
C ILE A 2 -19.98 7.02 5.27
N ASP A 3 -20.46 7.67 6.34
CA ASP A 3 -21.54 7.15 7.19
C ASP A 3 -22.88 7.00 6.45
N ASN A 4 -23.12 7.84 5.46
CA ASN A 4 -24.34 7.82 4.65
C ASN A 4 -24.20 6.90 3.43
N ASN A 5 -23.04 6.36 3.18
CA ASN A 5 -22.74 5.48 2.04
C ASN A 5 -23.16 4.03 2.35
N LYS A 6 -24.46 3.79 2.51
CA LYS A 6 -25.03 2.54 3.07
C LYS A 6 -25.58 1.56 2.02
N ALA A 7 -25.70 1.95 0.75
CA ALA A 7 -26.32 1.11 -0.25
C ALA A 7 -25.68 -0.29 -0.31
N LYS A 8 -26.49 -1.34 -0.22
CA LYS A 8 -26.08 -2.74 -0.23
C LYS A 8 -25.11 -3.16 0.91
N LEU A 9 -25.00 -2.37 1.98
CA LEU A 9 -24.31 -2.76 3.20
C LEU A 9 -25.31 -3.17 4.27
N SER A 10 -25.09 -4.30 4.92
CA SER A 10 -25.85 -4.72 6.10
C SER A 10 -25.43 -3.91 7.33
N ARG A 11 -26.22 -3.98 8.41
CA ARG A 11 -25.92 -3.28 9.67
C ARG A 11 -24.55 -3.67 10.24
N ASN A 12 -24.14 -4.92 10.04
CA ASN A 12 -22.89 -5.47 10.55
C ASN A 12 -21.69 -5.33 9.59
N ASP A 13 -21.90 -4.82 8.38
CA ASP A 13 -20.83 -4.58 7.43
C ASP A 13 -19.97 -3.39 7.86
N ALA A 14 -18.66 -3.52 7.74
CA ALA A 14 -17.76 -2.39 7.90
C ALA A 14 -18.10 -1.30 6.87
N LYS A 15 -18.17 -0.04 7.29
CA LYS A 15 -18.46 1.10 6.41
C LYS A 15 -17.22 1.68 5.75
N PHE A 16 -16.07 1.43 6.35
CA PHE A 16 -14.76 1.88 5.87
C PHE A 16 -13.67 0.88 6.23
N TYR A 17 -12.53 1.05 5.59
CA TYR A 17 -11.27 0.40 5.96
C TYR A 17 -10.20 1.47 6.20
N VAL A 18 -9.15 1.11 6.90
CA VAL A 18 -8.01 1.99 7.15
C VAL A 18 -6.80 1.47 6.40
N ILE A 19 -6.14 2.36 5.65
CA ILE A 19 -4.83 2.14 5.06
C ILE A 19 -3.85 3.00 5.85
N THR A 20 -2.75 2.40 6.30
CA THR A 20 -1.65 3.14 6.92
C THR A 20 -0.47 3.18 5.96
N VAL A 21 0.02 4.37 5.67
CA VAL A 21 1.26 4.61 4.93
C VAL A 21 2.29 5.12 5.92
N SER A 22 3.35 4.33 6.13
CA SER A 22 4.36 4.60 7.17
C SER A 22 5.75 4.38 6.57
N PRO A 23 6.32 5.38 5.90
CA PRO A 23 7.67 5.33 5.39
C PRO A 23 8.69 5.24 6.53
N SER A 24 9.80 4.59 6.27
CA SER A 24 10.96 4.62 7.17
C SER A 24 11.61 6.01 7.19
N SER A 25 12.47 6.28 8.17
CA SER A 25 13.20 7.55 8.23
C SER A 25 14.00 7.83 6.95
N ARG A 26 14.63 6.80 6.36
CA ARG A 26 15.37 6.94 5.09
C ARG A 26 14.47 7.26 3.89
N GLU A 27 13.28 6.70 3.86
CA GLU A 27 12.28 7.00 2.84
C GLU A 27 11.73 8.42 3.01
N LEU A 28 11.52 8.88 4.25
CA LEU A 28 11.10 10.26 4.54
C LEU A 28 12.14 11.29 4.08
N GLU A 29 13.43 11.01 4.27
CA GLU A 29 14.52 11.87 3.77
C GLU A 29 14.48 12.05 2.25
N LYS A 30 14.03 11.03 1.50
CA LYS A 30 13.84 11.12 0.05
C LYS A 30 12.56 11.87 -0.33
N MET A 31 11.60 11.99 0.56
CA MET A 31 10.39 12.76 0.33
C MET A 31 10.59 14.27 0.49
N GLY A 32 11.61 14.70 1.23
CA GLY A 32 11.93 16.11 1.43
C GLY A 32 12.91 16.35 2.57
N LYS A 33 13.48 17.55 2.62
CA LYS A 33 14.44 17.96 3.65
C LYS A 33 13.76 18.51 4.90
N THR A 34 12.54 18.97 4.76
CA THR A 34 11.74 19.55 5.85
C THR A 34 10.47 18.74 6.06
N GLU A 35 9.95 18.79 7.28
CA GLU A 35 8.69 18.17 7.68
C GLU A 35 7.53 18.59 6.75
N LYS A 36 7.50 19.86 6.36
CA LYS A 36 6.50 20.39 5.44
C LYS A 36 6.59 19.76 4.05
N GLU A 37 7.80 19.68 3.51
CA GLU A 37 8.05 19.04 2.20
C GLU A 37 7.68 17.55 2.23
N GLN A 38 8.09 16.83 3.29
CA GLN A 38 7.76 15.42 3.49
C GLN A 38 6.25 15.20 3.57
N ALA A 39 5.53 16.04 4.32
CA ALA A 39 4.08 15.97 4.44
C ALA A 39 3.39 16.26 3.09
N GLU A 40 3.90 17.20 2.29
CA GLU A 40 3.35 17.49 0.98
C GLU A 40 3.61 16.34 -0.01
N ALA A 41 4.82 15.81 -0.02
CA ALA A 41 5.18 14.63 -0.83
C ALA A 41 4.32 13.41 -0.44
N MET A 42 4.09 13.19 0.87
CA MET A 42 3.20 12.15 1.37
C MET A 42 1.77 12.32 0.84
N ARG A 43 1.22 13.54 0.88
CA ARG A 43 -0.12 13.80 0.36
C ARG A 43 -0.22 13.50 -1.14
N LYS A 44 0.80 13.91 -1.91
CA LYS A 44 0.87 13.64 -3.36
C LYS A 44 0.96 12.14 -3.63
N TYR A 45 1.85 11.44 -2.93
CA TYR A 45 2.02 9.99 -3.07
C TYR A 45 0.72 9.24 -2.74
N VAL A 46 0.08 9.57 -1.61
CA VAL A 46 -1.20 8.94 -1.23
C VAL A 46 -2.27 9.18 -2.29
N ARG A 47 -2.45 10.45 -2.73
CA ARG A 47 -3.49 10.81 -3.68
C ARG A 47 -3.28 10.22 -5.07
N ASP A 48 -2.05 10.24 -5.55
CA ASP A 48 -1.77 9.97 -6.96
C ASP A 48 -1.36 8.52 -7.22
N ASP A 49 -0.71 7.85 -6.26
CA ASP A 49 -0.24 6.48 -6.41
C ASP A 49 -1.05 5.49 -5.56
N VAL A 50 -1.07 5.68 -4.24
CA VAL A 50 -1.71 4.70 -3.33
C VAL A 50 -3.20 4.54 -3.65
N MET A 51 -3.92 5.65 -3.84
CA MET A 51 -5.36 5.59 -4.13
C MET A 51 -5.66 5.08 -5.53
N GLN A 52 -4.78 5.33 -6.51
CA GLN A 52 -4.89 4.76 -7.85
C GLN A 52 -4.70 3.25 -7.81
N HIS A 53 -3.64 2.76 -7.17
CA HIS A 53 -3.40 1.31 -7.04
C HIS A 53 -4.48 0.61 -6.21
N TYR A 54 -5.04 1.31 -5.21
CA TYR A 54 -6.17 0.80 -4.45
C TYR A 54 -7.41 0.63 -5.33
N ALA A 55 -7.74 1.61 -6.15
CA ALA A 55 -8.87 1.54 -7.06
C ALA A 55 -8.71 0.42 -8.10
N GLU A 56 -7.54 0.34 -8.73
CA GLU A 56 -7.19 -0.69 -9.73
C GLU A 56 -7.22 -2.09 -9.16
N GLY A 57 -6.80 -2.25 -7.89
CA GLY A 57 -6.74 -3.54 -7.21
C GLY A 57 -8.08 -4.28 -7.10
N PHE A 58 -9.20 -3.61 -7.34
CA PHE A 58 -10.52 -4.25 -7.39
C PHE A 58 -10.84 -4.87 -8.75
N GLY A 59 -10.08 -4.59 -9.80
CA GLY A 59 -10.31 -5.14 -11.15
C GLY A 59 -11.67 -4.77 -11.76
N LYS A 60 -12.23 -3.60 -11.39
CA LYS A 60 -13.57 -3.14 -11.78
C LYS A 60 -13.55 -1.93 -12.70
N GLY A 61 -12.38 -1.58 -13.26
CA GLY A 61 -12.19 -0.38 -14.06
C GLY A 61 -12.41 0.92 -13.27
N LEU A 62 -12.11 0.89 -11.97
CA LEU A 62 -12.15 2.07 -11.10
C LEU A 62 -10.81 2.80 -11.15
N ASN A 63 -10.87 4.10 -10.95
CA ASN A 63 -9.74 4.98 -10.76
C ASN A 63 -9.82 5.66 -9.38
N LYS A 64 -8.81 6.44 -9.01
CA LYS A 64 -8.75 7.10 -7.69
C LYS A 64 -9.90 8.08 -7.45
N GLU A 65 -10.46 8.68 -8.50
CA GLU A 65 -11.58 9.60 -8.42
C GLU A 65 -12.89 8.90 -7.99
N ASP A 66 -12.99 7.59 -8.23
CA ASP A 66 -14.14 6.78 -7.82
C ASP A 66 -14.11 6.39 -6.34
N ILE A 67 -12.99 6.62 -5.65
CA ILE A 67 -12.81 6.25 -4.25
C ILE A 67 -13.09 7.46 -3.34
N GLU A 68 -14.03 7.30 -2.41
CA GLU A 68 -14.22 8.27 -1.34
C GLU A 68 -13.28 7.93 -0.18
N TYR A 69 -12.40 8.86 0.17
CA TYR A 69 -11.43 8.67 1.26
C TYR A 69 -11.13 9.97 1.98
N TYR A 70 -10.64 9.84 3.19
CA TYR A 70 -10.11 10.93 4.02
C TYR A 70 -8.80 10.47 4.64
N GLY A 71 -7.79 11.33 4.60
CA GLY A 71 -6.47 11.05 5.13
C GLY A 71 -6.03 12.08 6.15
N LYS A 72 -5.29 11.65 7.17
CA LYS A 72 -4.61 12.50 8.13
C LYS A 72 -3.16 12.09 8.23
N ILE A 73 -2.25 13.05 8.16
CA ILE A 73 -0.84 12.87 8.46
C ILE A 73 -0.61 13.11 9.94
N HIS A 74 0.11 12.21 10.55
CA HIS A 74 0.62 12.31 11.92
C HIS A 74 2.13 12.44 11.85
N PHE A 75 2.69 13.34 12.63
CA PHE A 75 4.11 13.67 12.64
C PHE A 75 4.88 12.88 13.69
N GLU A 76 4.20 12.39 14.72
CA GLU A 76 4.78 11.64 15.83
C GLU A 76 3.92 10.42 16.18
N ARG A 77 4.56 9.39 16.71
CA ARG A 77 3.89 8.29 17.41
C ARG A 77 4.09 8.46 18.92
N LYS A 78 3.03 8.31 19.70
CA LYS A 78 3.14 8.30 21.17
C LYS A 78 4.11 7.19 21.60
N GLY A 79 5.17 7.58 22.33
CA GLY A 79 6.16 6.65 22.87
C GLY A 79 7.25 6.20 21.89
N ALA A 80 7.38 6.83 20.73
CA ALA A 80 8.50 6.62 19.83
C ALA A 80 9.60 7.67 20.09
N ASP A 81 10.84 7.21 20.21
CA ASP A 81 12.02 8.08 20.34
C ASP A 81 12.45 8.72 19.02
N ARG A 82 11.66 8.57 17.98
CA ARG A 82 11.95 9.03 16.62
C ARG A 82 10.79 9.77 16.00
N TYR A 83 11.12 10.77 15.20
CA TYR A 83 10.23 11.35 14.20
C TYR A 83 9.73 10.26 13.25
N ASP A 84 8.43 9.99 13.26
CA ASP A 84 7.82 8.87 12.57
C ASP A 84 6.53 9.33 11.87
N MET A 85 6.73 10.16 10.81
CA MET A 85 5.62 10.65 10.02
C MET A 85 4.90 9.48 9.32
N HIS A 86 3.59 9.43 9.49
CA HIS A 86 2.76 8.43 8.83
C HIS A 86 1.38 9.00 8.48
N ALA A 87 0.71 8.37 7.55
CA ALA A 87 -0.64 8.75 7.15
C ALA A 87 -1.64 7.63 7.47
N HIS A 88 -2.75 8.00 8.10
CA HIS A 88 -3.93 7.15 8.20
C HIS A 88 -4.97 7.61 7.19
N ILE A 89 -5.45 6.68 6.38
CA ILE A 89 -6.40 6.93 5.30
C ILE A 89 -7.62 6.05 5.55
N ILE A 90 -8.76 6.69 5.77
CA ILE A 90 -10.06 6.02 5.87
C ILE A 90 -10.64 5.96 4.46
N VAL A 91 -10.84 4.74 3.94
CA VAL A 91 -11.42 4.51 2.62
C VAL A 91 -12.82 3.94 2.75
N SER A 92 -13.75 4.50 2.00
CA SER A 92 -15.14 4.03 1.98
C SER A 92 -15.22 2.60 1.44
N ARG A 93 -16.13 1.81 2.00
CA ARG A 93 -16.45 0.49 1.48
C ARG A 93 -17.28 0.52 0.19
N LYS A 94 -17.73 1.68 -0.20
CA LYS A 94 -18.48 1.92 -1.44
C LYS A 94 -17.72 2.90 -2.31
N ASP A 95 -17.83 2.71 -3.61
CA ASP A 95 -17.39 3.71 -4.57
C ASP A 95 -18.20 5.02 -4.41
N ARG A 96 -17.70 6.09 -4.99
CA ARG A 96 -18.31 7.42 -4.88
C ARG A 96 -19.72 7.50 -5.44
N SER A 97 -20.01 6.68 -6.47
CA SER A 97 -21.36 6.54 -7.04
C SER A 97 -22.32 5.76 -6.14
N ASN A 98 -21.82 5.17 -5.04
CA ASN A 98 -22.56 4.33 -4.12
C ASN A 98 -23.18 3.07 -4.76
N THR A 99 -22.66 2.60 -5.88
CA THR A 99 -23.16 1.45 -6.62
C THR A 99 -22.37 0.16 -6.38
N ARG A 100 -21.07 0.27 -6.15
CA ARG A 100 -20.15 -0.87 -6.04
C ARG A 100 -19.64 -1.04 -4.63
N LYS A 101 -19.67 -2.27 -4.12
CA LYS A 101 -19.09 -2.64 -2.84
C LYS A 101 -17.59 -2.93 -3.03
N LEU A 102 -16.76 -2.31 -2.22
CA LEU A 102 -15.31 -2.44 -2.23
C LEU A 102 -14.88 -3.18 -0.96
N SER A 103 -14.16 -4.30 -1.10
CA SER A 103 -13.70 -5.09 0.03
C SER A 103 -12.25 -5.56 -0.19
N PRO A 104 -11.26 -4.83 0.36
CA PRO A 104 -9.85 -5.17 0.20
C PRO A 104 -9.43 -6.38 1.01
N LYS A 105 -10.28 -6.87 1.92
CA LYS A 105 -10.03 -8.07 2.72
C LYS A 105 -10.42 -9.36 2.01
N THR A 106 -11.16 -9.27 0.92
CA THR A 106 -11.70 -10.46 0.25
C THR A 106 -10.69 -10.96 -0.78
N ASN A 107 -9.95 -11.98 -0.40
CA ASN A 107 -9.03 -12.67 -1.30
C ASN A 107 -9.83 -13.76 -2.03
N HIS A 108 -10.44 -13.40 -3.16
CA HIS A 108 -11.27 -14.30 -3.98
C HIS A 108 -10.47 -14.97 -5.11
N THR A 109 -9.22 -15.27 -4.88
CA THR A 109 -8.42 -15.98 -5.88
C THR A 109 -8.95 -17.41 -6.06
N GLY A 110 -9.66 -17.63 -7.16
CA GLY A 110 -9.91 -18.95 -7.72
C GLY A 110 -10.93 -19.86 -7.07
N LYS A 111 -11.74 -19.40 -6.11
CA LYS A 111 -12.79 -20.24 -5.52
C LYS A 111 -14.09 -20.18 -6.34
N LYS A 112 -14.65 -21.34 -6.68
CA LYS A 112 -15.90 -21.54 -7.43
C LYS A 112 -17.11 -20.74 -6.87
N ASN A 113 -17.09 -20.36 -5.61
CA ASN A 113 -18.21 -19.73 -4.87
C ASN A 113 -18.01 -18.23 -4.62
N CYS A 114 -17.21 -17.55 -5.41
CA CYS A 114 -16.94 -16.10 -5.21
C CYS A 114 -18.05 -15.17 -5.73
N GLY A 115 -19.19 -15.68 -6.16
CA GLY A 115 -20.27 -14.90 -6.73
C GLY A 115 -19.81 -14.14 -7.99
N ASN A 116 -20.40 -12.95 -8.23
CA ASN A 116 -20.05 -12.09 -9.37
C ASN A 116 -18.72 -11.35 -9.23
N VAL A 117 -17.95 -11.58 -8.16
CA VAL A 117 -16.64 -10.97 -7.93
C VAL A 117 -15.57 -11.94 -8.40
N LYS A 118 -15.32 -11.97 -9.69
CA LYS A 118 -14.16 -12.64 -10.26
C LYS A 118 -12.91 -11.82 -9.95
N GLY A 119 -11.93 -12.43 -9.27
CA GLY A 119 -10.71 -11.77 -8.86
C GLY A 119 -10.93 -10.82 -7.67
N GLY A 120 -10.61 -11.22 -6.47
CA GLY A 120 -10.64 -10.36 -5.30
C GLY A 120 -9.50 -9.35 -5.32
N PHE A 121 -9.48 -8.44 -4.34
CA PHE A 121 -8.40 -7.49 -4.15
C PHE A 121 -7.09 -8.23 -3.81
N ASP A 122 -6.10 -8.15 -4.67
CA ASP A 122 -4.77 -8.70 -4.42
C ASP A 122 -3.94 -7.70 -3.60
N ARG A 123 -3.86 -7.97 -2.28
CA ARG A 123 -3.10 -7.12 -1.37
C ARG A 123 -1.60 -7.18 -1.63
N THR A 124 -1.10 -8.30 -2.07
CA THR A 124 0.33 -8.48 -2.36
C THR A 124 0.72 -7.61 -3.57
N ASP A 125 -0.06 -7.67 -4.64
CA ASP A 125 0.14 -6.83 -5.82
C ASP A 125 -0.02 -5.33 -5.48
N PHE A 126 -1.02 -4.98 -4.66
CA PHE A 126 -1.21 -3.62 -4.17
C PHE A 126 0.03 -3.08 -3.44
N PHE A 127 0.61 -3.86 -2.53
CA PHE A 127 1.81 -3.44 -1.80
C PHE A 127 3.02 -3.31 -2.71
N ARG A 128 3.23 -4.24 -3.65
CA ARG A 128 4.30 -4.16 -4.65
C ARG A 128 4.19 -2.91 -5.52
N LYS A 129 2.99 -2.59 -6.00
CA LYS A 129 2.74 -1.40 -6.81
C LYS A 129 2.97 -0.11 -6.02
N CYS A 130 2.52 -0.04 -4.77
CA CYS A 130 2.79 1.09 -3.90
C CYS A 130 4.29 1.28 -3.67
N GLU A 131 5.05 0.21 -3.37
CA GLU A 131 6.50 0.26 -3.21
C GLU A 131 7.18 0.75 -4.50
N SER A 132 6.88 0.14 -5.63
CA SER A 132 7.47 0.50 -6.91
C SER A 132 7.19 1.96 -7.31
N SER A 133 5.97 2.43 -7.10
CA SER A 133 5.62 3.83 -7.40
C SER A 133 6.27 4.81 -6.43
N PHE A 134 6.44 4.42 -5.16
CA PHE A 134 7.20 5.21 -4.18
C PHE A 134 8.66 5.39 -4.63
N ASP A 135 9.33 4.29 -4.95
CA ASP A 135 10.74 4.28 -5.36
C ASP A 135 10.93 5.10 -6.64
N LYS A 136 10.04 4.94 -7.62
CA LYS A 136 10.06 5.72 -8.86
C LYS A 136 9.83 7.22 -8.61
N ARG A 137 8.92 7.59 -7.72
CA ARG A 137 8.59 8.99 -7.40
C ARG A 137 9.68 9.70 -6.65
N THR A 138 10.32 9.02 -5.71
CA THR A 138 11.29 9.62 -4.79
C THR A 138 12.74 9.40 -5.20
N GLY A 139 13.00 8.54 -6.18
CA GLY A 139 14.34 8.08 -6.52
C GLY A 139 14.98 7.26 -5.39
N TYR A 140 14.15 6.59 -4.56
CA TYR A 140 14.66 5.76 -3.48
C TYR A 140 15.30 4.50 -4.03
N ASP A 141 16.59 4.33 -3.77
CA ASP A 141 17.35 3.14 -4.15
C ASP A 141 17.18 2.05 -3.07
N ARG A 142 16.10 1.28 -3.19
CA ARG A 142 15.72 0.25 -2.23
C ARG A 142 16.68 -0.94 -2.30
N ALA A 143 17.27 -1.29 -1.16
CA ALA A 143 18.04 -2.52 -1.05
C ALA A 143 17.14 -3.75 -1.18
N PRO A 144 17.62 -4.86 -1.76
CA PRO A 144 16.83 -6.09 -1.90
C PRO A 144 16.15 -6.53 -0.61
N GLU A 145 16.82 -6.43 0.52
CA GLU A 145 16.31 -6.83 1.85
C GLU A 145 15.22 -5.91 2.40
N GLN A 146 15.05 -4.73 1.81
CA GLN A 146 14.02 -3.76 2.19
C GLN A 146 12.76 -3.90 1.35
N THR A 147 12.77 -4.74 0.32
CA THR A 147 11.61 -4.93 -0.54
C THR A 147 10.48 -5.64 0.20
N PHE A 148 9.24 -5.27 -0.12
CA PHE A 148 8.05 -5.95 0.40
C PHE A 148 8.11 -7.46 0.18
N ASP A 149 8.53 -7.90 -1.01
CA ASP A 149 8.64 -9.32 -1.32
C ASP A 149 9.68 -10.06 -0.48
N TYR A 150 10.81 -9.43 -0.21
CA TYR A 150 11.81 -10.01 0.68
C TYR A 150 11.27 -10.16 2.10
N LEU A 151 10.75 -9.06 2.66
CA LEU A 151 10.22 -9.05 4.02
C LEU A 151 9.03 -10.00 4.19
N ASN A 152 8.15 -10.05 3.21
CA ASN A 152 7.01 -10.97 3.22
C ASN A 152 7.45 -12.43 3.15
N THR A 153 8.46 -12.76 2.32
CA THR A 153 9.03 -14.11 2.25
C THR A 153 9.73 -14.49 3.54
N MET A 154 10.52 -13.58 4.15
CA MET A 154 11.17 -13.86 5.44
C MET A 154 10.17 -14.15 6.55
N LYS A 155 8.99 -13.52 6.52
CA LYS A 155 7.95 -13.68 7.54
C LYS A 155 7.06 -14.90 7.32
N ASN A 156 6.70 -15.19 6.09
CA ASN A 156 5.61 -16.11 5.76
C ASN A 156 6.04 -17.26 4.83
N GLY A 157 7.25 -17.23 4.31
CA GLY A 157 7.75 -18.22 3.35
C GLY A 157 8.15 -19.54 4.01
N SER A 158 8.18 -20.59 3.22
CA SER A 158 8.77 -21.86 3.59
C SER A 158 10.31 -21.74 3.71
N PRO A 159 10.99 -22.66 4.40
CA PRO A 159 12.46 -22.66 4.50
C PRO A 159 13.17 -22.59 3.14
N LYS A 160 12.62 -23.28 2.13
CA LYS A 160 13.14 -23.24 0.75
C LYS A 160 13.01 -21.87 0.10
N GLU A 161 11.83 -21.23 0.22
CA GLU A 161 11.60 -19.90 -0.33
C GLU A 161 12.47 -18.84 0.36
N ILE A 162 12.62 -18.94 1.67
CA ILE A 162 13.51 -18.05 2.46
C ILE A 162 14.95 -18.18 1.97
N PHE A 163 15.45 -19.42 1.80
CA PHE A 163 16.80 -19.67 1.30
C PHE A 163 17.00 -19.04 -0.08
N GLN A 164 16.11 -19.35 -1.03
CA GLN A 164 16.17 -18.80 -2.39
C GLN A 164 16.12 -17.27 -2.42
N LYS A 165 15.33 -16.67 -1.53
CA LYS A 165 15.20 -15.22 -1.45
C LYS A 165 16.45 -14.54 -0.89
N LYS A 166 17.14 -15.19 0.03
CA LYS A 166 18.44 -14.71 0.54
C LYS A 166 19.52 -14.76 -0.56
N GLU A 167 19.63 -15.89 -1.26
CA GLU A 167 20.58 -16.01 -2.38
C GLU A 167 20.32 -14.96 -3.47
N TRP A 168 19.04 -14.69 -3.77
CA TRP A 168 18.68 -13.64 -4.71
C TRP A 168 19.15 -12.27 -4.22
N ALA A 169 18.95 -11.94 -2.95
CA ALA A 169 19.36 -10.65 -2.38
C ALA A 169 20.87 -10.47 -2.42
N GLU A 170 21.64 -11.49 -2.06
CA GLU A 170 23.12 -11.50 -2.11
C GLU A 170 23.63 -11.26 -3.55
N ARG A 171 23.05 -11.95 -4.52
CA ARG A 171 23.39 -11.77 -5.94
C ARG A 171 23.11 -10.35 -6.43
N VAL A 172 21.92 -9.81 -6.13
CA VAL A 172 21.56 -8.44 -6.53
C VAL A 172 22.49 -7.41 -5.87
N ASN A 173 22.82 -7.58 -4.60
CA ASN A 173 23.76 -6.69 -3.91
C ASN A 173 25.17 -6.75 -4.53
N HIS A 174 25.64 -7.92 -4.91
CA HIS A 174 26.92 -8.08 -5.60
C HIS A 174 26.93 -7.34 -6.95
N GLU A 175 25.90 -7.52 -7.77
CA GLU A 175 25.76 -6.82 -9.06
C GLU A 175 25.70 -5.30 -8.89
N ARG A 176 25.06 -4.80 -7.80
CA ARG A 176 25.02 -3.36 -7.49
C ARG A 176 26.41 -2.81 -7.16
N LEU A 177 27.19 -3.54 -6.36
CA LEU A 177 28.55 -3.15 -5.99
C LEU A 177 29.48 -3.12 -7.21
N GLU A 178 29.33 -4.05 -8.15
CA GLU A 178 30.11 -4.05 -9.38
C GLU A 178 29.82 -2.84 -10.29
N LYS A 179 28.58 -2.40 -10.36
CA LYS A 179 28.17 -1.23 -11.15
C LYS A 179 28.62 0.11 -10.55
N MET A 180 29.05 0.13 -9.30
CA MET A 180 29.55 1.32 -8.61
C MET A 180 31.07 1.48 -8.69
N LYS A 181 31.78 0.49 -9.21
CA LYS A 181 33.24 0.52 -9.49
C LYS A 181 33.51 1.06 -10.88
#